data_b26700b456f3df9f007f238ff466592c
#
_entry.id   b26700b456f3df9f007f238ff466592c
#
_cell.length_a   1.000
_cell.length_b   1.000
_cell.length_c   1.000
_cell.angle_alpha   90.00
_cell.angle_beta   90.00
_cell.angle_gamma   90.00
#
_symmetry.space_group_name_H-M   'P 1'
#
loop_
_entity.id
_entity.type
_entity.pdbx_description
1 polymer ?
#
loop_
_entity_poly.entity_id
_entity_poly.type
_entity_poly.pdbx_seq_one_letter_code
_entity_poly.pdbx_strand_id
1 'polypeptide(L)'
;MNSQLTKYAFLSGAAYFCCMAVAHFFSIKVPILFVYYDTPFYAYQDKIISFAVCAYVALFYSASQHRPAALNAIVVLAITVLGLSFVNVSSDLASVLQEGQSTLPYWLQTGAISGYVIILLVLYIKDSKNT
;
A
#
# COMPACT_ATOMS: atom_id res chain seq x y z
N MET A 1 -18.72 -15.36 -2.27
CA MET A 1 -17.59 -15.59 -3.19
C MET A 1 -17.24 -14.27 -3.87
N ASN A 2 -15.97 -14.00 -4.13
CA ASN A 2 -15.60 -12.80 -4.87
C ASN A 2 -15.96 -12.94 -6.35
N SER A 3 -16.47 -11.87 -6.96
CA SER A 3 -16.60 -11.79 -8.41
C SER A 3 -15.23 -11.82 -9.10
N GLN A 4 -15.20 -12.12 -10.40
CA GLN A 4 -13.94 -12.11 -11.15
C GLN A 4 -13.26 -10.74 -11.11
N LEU A 5 -14.04 -9.67 -11.17
CA LEU A 5 -13.52 -8.31 -11.10
C LEU A 5 -12.86 -8.05 -9.74
N THR A 6 -13.51 -8.43 -8.64
CA THR A 6 -12.95 -8.31 -7.28
C THR A 6 -11.69 -9.15 -7.12
N LYS A 7 -11.70 -10.39 -7.64
CA LYS A 7 -10.52 -11.25 -7.65
C LYS A 7 -9.33 -10.58 -8.34
N TYR A 8 -9.54 -10.05 -9.55
CA TYR A 8 -8.47 -9.37 -10.28
C TYR A 8 -8.02 -8.07 -9.61
N ALA A 9 -8.93 -7.34 -8.96
CA ALA A 9 -8.58 -6.16 -8.19
C ALA A 9 -7.64 -6.50 -7.01
N PHE A 10 -7.88 -7.59 -6.30
CA PHE A 10 -6.96 -8.05 -5.25
C PHE A 10 -5.65 -8.60 -5.80
N LEU A 11 -5.68 -9.32 -6.91
CA LEU A 11 -4.46 -9.82 -7.56
C LEU A 11 -3.57 -8.68 -8.06
N SER A 12 -4.16 -7.60 -8.58
CA SER A 12 -3.38 -6.42 -8.96
C SER A 12 -2.70 -5.76 -7.76
N GLY A 13 -3.35 -5.75 -6.62
CA GLY A 13 -2.76 -5.29 -5.36
C GLY A 13 -1.62 -6.20 -4.90
N ALA A 14 -1.79 -7.52 -4.97
CA ALA A 14 -0.71 -8.46 -4.67
C ALA A 14 0.51 -8.24 -5.56
N ALA A 15 0.29 -8.02 -6.86
CA ALA A 15 1.36 -7.70 -7.81
C ALA A 15 2.03 -6.36 -7.49
N TYR A 16 1.25 -5.33 -7.15
CA TYR A 16 1.78 -4.03 -6.73
C TYR A 16 2.67 -4.14 -5.49
N PHE A 17 2.23 -4.83 -4.45
CA PHE A 17 3.02 -5.02 -3.24
C PHE A 17 4.25 -5.90 -3.49
N CYS A 18 4.17 -6.87 -4.39
CA CYS A 18 5.34 -7.64 -4.82
C CYS A 18 6.39 -6.72 -5.47
N CYS A 19 5.98 -5.86 -6.39
CA CYS A 19 6.85 -4.85 -7.00
C CYS A 19 7.41 -3.88 -5.96
N MET A 20 6.59 -3.46 -4.99
CA MET A 20 7.02 -2.61 -3.88
C MET A 20 8.10 -3.30 -3.04
N ALA A 21 7.93 -4.58 -2.70
CA ALA A 21 8.94 -5.33 -1.95
C ALA A 21 10.28 -5.38 -2.71
N VAL A 22 10.25 -5.65 -4.00
CA VAL A 22 11.46 -5.65 -4.84
C VAL A 22 12.07 -4.26 -4.91
N ALA A 23 11.26 -3.22 -5.10
CA ALA A 23 11.72 -1.84 -5.18
C ALA A 23 12.41 -1.39 -3.88
N HIS A 24 11.84 -1.71 -2.74
CA HIS A 24 12.46 -1.41 -1.44
C HIS A 24 13.76 -2.17 -1.22
N PHE A 25 13.81 -3.45 -1.58
CA PHE A 25 15.00 -4.26 -1.40
C PHE A 25 16.20 -3.75 -2.22
N PHE A 26 15.93 -3.32 -3.46
CA PHE A 26 16.96 -2.83 -4.40
C PHE A 26 17.06 -1.29 -4.44
N SER A 27 16.34 -0.58 -3.57
CA SER A 27 16.31 0.91 -3.53
C SER A 27 15.89 1.54 -4.86
N ILE A 28 14.92 0.92 -5.55
CA ILE A 28 14.36 1.44 -6.78
C ILE A 28 13.28 2.47 -6.44
N LYS A 29 13.40 3.67 -6.99
CA LYS A 29 12.44 4.77 -6.77
C LYS A 29 11.64 5.02 -8.04
N VAL A 30 10.32 4.95 -7.88
CA VAL A 30 9.37 5.28 -8.95
C VAL A 30 8.38 6.29 -8.39
N PRO A 31 8.31 7.51 -8.95
CA PRO A 31 7.39 8.54 -8.48
C PRO A 31 5.95 8.04 -8.37
N ILE A 32 5.26 8.43 -7.30
CA ILE A 32 3.88 8.07 -6.95
C ILE A 32 3.73 6.61 -6.49
N LEU A 33 4.40 5.66 -7.16
CA LEU A 33 4.29 4.23 -6.83
C LEU A 33 5.21 3.84 -5.67
N PHE A 34 6.48 4.17 -5.79
CA PHE A 34 7.53 3.85 -4.81
C PHE A 34 8.39 5.08 -4.59
N VAL A 35 7.79 6.12 -3.99
CA VAL A 35 8.46 7.40 -3.83
C VAL A 35 9.08 7.48 -2.45
N TYR A 36 10.39 7.58 -2.45
CA TYR A 36 11.17 7.78 -1.23
C TYR A 36 12.32 8.73 -1.51
N TYR A 37 12.58 9.59 -0.58
CA TYR A 37 13.85 10.27 -0.49
C TYR A 37 14.85 9.39 0.25
N ASP A 38 16.14 9.58 0.00
CA ASP A 38 17.20 8.96 0.76
C ASP A 38 17.29 9.64 2.13
N THR A 39 16.52 9.12 3.07
CA THR A 39 16.53 9.59 4.47
C THR A 39 17.64 8.89 5.26
N PRO A 40 18.04 9.39 6.43
CA PRO A 40 19.02 8.68 7.26
C PRO A 40 18.64 7.21 7.47
N PHE A 41 19.60 6.31 7.28
CA PHE A 41 19.43 4.85 7.40
C PHE A 41 18.44 4.21 6.41
N TYR A 42 18.11 4.89 5.30
CA TYR A 42 17.12 4.41 4.34
C TYR A 42 17.39 2.99 3.83
N ALA A 43 18.64 2.65 3.55
CA ALA A 43 18.99 1.33 3.00
C ALA A 43 18.67 0.19 3.96
N TYR A 44 18.87 0.36 5.25
CA TYR A 44 18.52 -0.60 6.28
C TYR A 44 16.99 -0.72 6.44
N GLN A 45 16.32 0.42 6.56
CA GLN A 45 14.87 0.48 6.74
C GLN A 45 14.14 -0.07 5.53
N ASP A 46 14.59 0.26 4.31
CA ASP A 46 13.99 -0.23 3.08
C ASP A 46 14.05 -1.75 2.96
N LYS A 47 15.16 -2.37 3.38
CA LYS A 47 15.26 -3.84 3.39
C LYS A 47 14.28 -4.47 4.39
N ILE A 48 14.11 -3.89 5.56
CA ILE A 48 13.12 -4.35 6.54
C ILE A 48 11.71 -4.19 5.98
N ILE A 49 11.38 -3.04 5.40
CA ILE A 49 10.09 -2.77 4.78
C ILE A 49 9.80 -3.76 3.66
N SER A 50 10.79 -4.14 2.85
CA SER A 50 10.63 -5.10 1.76
C SER A 50 10.10 -6.46 2.25
N PHE A 51 10.62 -6.95 3.36
CA PHE A 51 10.13 -8.20 3.97
C PHE A 51 8.76 -8.02 4.62
N ALA A 52 8.51 -6.91 5.30
CA ALA A 52 7.21 -6.62 5.89
C ALA A 52 6.10 -6.52 4.84
N VAL A 53 6.39 -5.92 3.68
CA VAL A 53 5.45 -5.80 2.55
C VAL A 53 5.09 -7.16 1.95
N CYS A 54 5.91 -8.19 2.08
CA CYS A 54 5.56 -9.54 1.67
C CYS A 54 4.31 -10.07 2.39
N ALA A 55 4.03 -9.60 3.63
CA ALA A 55 2.79 -9.93 4.33
C ALA A 55 1.56 -9.38 3.59
N TYR A 56 1.64 -8.19 3.02
CA TYR A 56 0.58 -7.63 2.16
C TYR A 56 0.39 -8.46 0.90
N VAL A 57 1.46 -8.92 0.27
CA VAL A 57 1.37 -9.80 -0.91
C VAL A 57 0.58 -11.06 -0.57
N ALA A 58 0.92 -11.74 0.50
CA ALA A 58 0.22 -12.94 0.96
C ALA A 58 -1.24 -12.67 1.31
N LEU A 59 -1.51 -11.58 2.03
CA LEU A 59 -2.87 -11.18 2.42
C LEU A 59 -3.74 -10.87 1.19
N PHE A 60 -3.23 -10.10 0.23
CA PHE A 60 -3.98 -9.72 -0.97
C PHE A 60 -4.18 -10.90 -1.92
N TYR A 61 -3.21 -11.78 -2.04
CA TYR A 61 -3.38 -13.04 -2.77
C TYR A 61 -4.47 -13.89 -2.11
N SER A 62 -4.42 -14.07 -0.79
CA SER A 62 -5.45 -14.79 -0.04
C SER A 62 -6.84 -14.15 -0.21
N ALA A 63 -6.91 -12.81 -0.16
CA ALA A 63 -8.12 -12.04 -0.36
C ALA A 63 -8.73 -12.26 -1.76
N SER A 64 -7.90 -12.47 -2.77
CA SER A 64 -8.37 -12.77 -4.13
C SER A 64 -9.09 -14.12 -4.22
N GLN A 65 -8.70 -15.08 -3.37
CA GLN A 65 -9.24 -16.43 -3.35
C GLN A 65 -10.37 -16.61 -2.34
N HIS A 66 -10.32 -15.90 -1.21
CA HIS A 66 -11.18 -16.12 -0.06
C HIS A 66 -11.85 -14.82 0.40
N ARG A 67 -13.18 -14.78 0.34
CA ARG A 67 -13.95 -13.59 0.73
C ARG A 67 -13.73 -13.14 2.19
N PRO A 68 -13.60 -14.01 3.19
CA PRO A 68 -13.29 -13.55 4.55
C PRO A 68 -11.96 -12.79 4.63
N ALA A 69 -10.95 -13.18 3.86
CA ALA A 69 -9.68 -12.49 3.79
C ALA A 69 -9.79 -11.12 3.06
N ALA A 70 -10.77 -10.98 2.16
CA ALA A 70 -10.98 -9.73 1.42
C ALA A 70 -11.32 -8.57 2.35
N LEU A 71 -12.22 -8.77 3.31
CA LEU A 71 -12.53 -7.73 4.30
C LEU A 71 -11.31 -7.37 5.15
N ASN A 72 -10.56 -8.36 5.60
CA ASN A 72 -9.35 -8.15 6.39
C ASN A 72 -8.31 -7.33 5.60
N ALA A 73 -8.11 -7.63 4.32
CA ALA A 73 -7.21 -6.90 3.46
C ALA A 73 -7.63 -5.43 3.29
N ILE A 74 -8.92 -5.16 3.11
CA ILE A 74 -9.46 -3.81 3.01
C ILE A 74 -9.23 -3.05 4.32
N VAL A 75 -9.52 -3.66 5.46
CA VAL A 75 -9.33 -3.05 6.79
C VAL A 75 -7.86 -2.73 7.04
N VAL A 76 -6.97 -3.68 6.78
CA VAL A 76 -5.52 -3.47 6.96
C VAL A 76 -5.03 -2.32 6.07
N LEU A 77 -5.47 -2.27 4.82
CA LEU A 77 -5.05 -1.19 3.91
C LEU A 77 -5.64 0.16 4.32
N ALA A 78 -6.87 0.20 4.83
CA ALA A 78 -7.46 1.43 5.37
C ALA A 78 -6.69 1.94 6.59
N ILE A 79 -6.29 1.05 7.50
CA ILE A 79 -5.43 1.39 8.64
C ILE A 79 -4.07 1.92 8.14
N THR A 80 -3.52 1.30 7.11
CA THR A 80 -2.27 1.75 6.50
C THR A 80 -2.39 3.18 5.96
N VAL A 81 -3.50 3.50 5.27
CA VAL A 81 -3.77 4.87 4.78
C VAL A 81 -3.83 5.87 5.92
N LEU A 82 -4.52 5.53 7.02
CA LEU A 82 -4.59 6.38 8.20
C LEU A 82 -3.21 6.59 8.82
N GLY A 83 -2.43 5.51 8.95
CA GLY A 83 -1.06 5.57 9.47
C GLY A 83 -0.14 6.41 8.59
N LEU A 84 -0.18 6.23 7.28
CA LEU A 84 0.60 7.03 6.35
C LEU A 84 0.20 8.51 6.41
N SER A 85 -1.10 8.82 6.49
CA SER A 85 -1.57 10.19 6.64
C SER A 85 -1.07 10.85 7.92
N PHE A 86 -1.05 10.10 9.02
CA PHE A 86 -0.48 10.56 10.28
C PHE A 86 1.02 10.85 10.17
N VAL A 87 1.78 9.94 9.56
CA VAL A 87 3.22 10.12 9.34
C VAL A 87 3.50 11.32 8.42
N ASN A 88 2.68 11.51 7.39
CA ASN A 88 2.86 12.61 6.43
C ASN A 88 2.76 14.02 7.08
N VAL A 89 2.04 14.16 8.18
CA VAL A 89 1.94 15.42 8.93
C VAL A 89 2.84 15.46 10.16
N SER A 90 3.57 14.39 10.43
CA SER A 90 4.39 14.28 11.64
C SER A 90 5.68 15.09 11.55
N SER A 91 6.17 15.50 12.72
CA SER A 91 7.51 16.08 12.85
C SER A 91 8.62 15.09 12.51
N ASP A 92 8.36 13.80 12.65
CA ASP A 92 9.34 12.75 12.33
C ASP A 92 9.70 12.77 10.84
N LEU A 93 8.70 12.85 9.96
CA LEU A 93 8.95 13.01 8.52
C LEU A 93 9.62 14.35 8.22
N ALA A 94 9.10 15.45 8.79
CA ALA A 94 9.63 16.78 8.54
C ALA A 94 11.11 16.90 8.96
N SER A 95 11.51 16.22 10.02
CA SER A 95 12.88 16.27 10.55
C SER A 95 13.92 15.56 9.67
N VAL A 96 13.50 14.63 8.80
CA VAL A 96 14.41 13.86 7.93
C VAL A 96 14.42 14.36 6.49
N LEU A 97 13.51 15.26 6.12
CA LEU A 97 13.51 15.88 4.79
C LEU A 97 14.58 16.96 4.70
N GLN A 98 15.25 17.00 3.56
CA GLN A 98 16.29 17.99 3.26
C GLN A 98 15.69 19.24 2.60
N GLU A 99 16.50 20.27 2.51
CA GLU A 99 16.12 21.51 1.79
C GLU A 99 15.72 21.19 0.35
N GLY A 100 14.58 21.70 -0.09
CA GLY A 100 14.02 21.44 -1.42
C GLY A 100 13.19 20.17 -1.53
N GLN A 101 13.15 19.33 -0.50
CA GLN A 101 12.25 18.16 -0.43
C GLN A 101 10.92 18.56 0.22
N SER A 102 9.83 17.90 -0.22
CA SER A 102 8.49 18.16 0.31
C SER A 102 7.75 16.87 0.66
N THR A 103 6.66 16.99 1.37
CA THR A 103 5.78 15.86 1.68
C THR A 103 4.85 15.48 0.53
N LEU A 104 4.81 16.25 -0.56
CA LEU A 104 3.90 16.02 -1.68
C LEU A 104 3.99 14.60 -2.27
N PRO A 105 5.17 14.02 -2.55
CA PRO A 105 5.26 12.65 -3.07
C PRO A 105 4.62 11.62 -2.14
N TYR A 106 4.77 11.78 -0.83
CA TYR A 106 4.17 10.89 0.17
C TYR A 106 2.64 11.02 0.16
N TRP A 107 2.09 12.23 0.00
CA TRP A 107 0.66 12.45 -0.13
C TRP A 107 0.09 11.90 -1.43
N LEU A 108 0.83 11.98 -2.54
CA LEU A 108 0.40 11.39 -3.81
C LEU A 108 0.30 9.86 -3.70
N GLN A 109 1.26 9.22 -3.07
CA GLN A 109 1.23 7.78 -2.81
C GLN A 109 0.06 7.41 -1.88
N THR A 110 -0.10 8.13 -0.79
CA THR A 110 -1.22 7.92 0.16
C THR A 110 -2.57 8.09 -0.53
N GLY A 111 -2.70 9.11 -1.39
CA GLY A 111 -3.91 9.35 -2.18
C GLY A 111 -4.21 8.21 -3.17
N ALA A 112 -3.20 7.69 -3.84
CA ALA A 112 -3.34 6.55 -4.74
C ALA A 112 -3.81 5.29 -4.00
N ILE A 113 -3.22 4.99 -2.85
CA ILE A 113 -3.63 3.86 -2.00
C ILE A 113 -5.06 4.06 -1.49
N SER A 114 -5.42 5.28 -1.09
CA SER A 114 -6.78 5.62 -0.63
C SER A 114 -7.83 5.35 -1.72
N GLY A 115 -7.55 5.77 -2.96
CA GLY A 115 -8.41 5.47 -4.11
C GLY A 115 -8.57 3.98 -4.35
N TYR A 116 -7.49 3.22 -4.20
CA TYR A 116 -7.53 1.77 -4.32
C TYR A 116 -8.37 1.11 -3.21
N VAL A 117 -8.27 1.58 -1.96
CA VAL A 117 -9.14 1.11 -0.85
C VAL A 117 -10.61 1.33 -1.17
N ILE A 118 -10.96 2.50 -1.71
CA ILE A 118 -12.34 2.82 -2.09
C ILE A 118 -12.83 1.86 -3.17
N ILE A 119 -12.03 1.60 -4.19
CA ILE A 119 -12.36 0.66 -5.26
C ILE A 119 -12.63 -0.74 -4.69
N LEU A 120 -11.73 -1.24 -3.85
CA LEU A 120 -11.88 -2.56 -3.22
C LEU A 120 -13.15 -2.64 -2.37
N LEU A 121 -13.44 -1.59 -1.59
CA LEU A 121 -14.63 -1.54 -0.74
C LEU A 121 -15.92 -1.55 -1.58
N VAL A 122 -15.96 -0.76 -2.65
CA VAL A 122 -17.12 -0.73 -3.57
C VAL A 122 -17.34 -2.09 -4.21
N LEU A 123 -16.30 -2.74 -4.69
CA LEU A 123 -16.39 -4.09 -5.27
C LEU A 123 -16.85 -5.12 -4.25
N TYR A 124 -16.30 -5.06 -3.03
CA TYR A 124 -16.68 -5.94 -1.93
C TYR A 124 -18.16 -5.81 -1.57
N ILE A 125 -18.66 -4.56 -1.46
CA ILE A 125 -20.08 -4.28 -1.14
C ILE A 125 -20.98 -4.74 -2.30
N LYS A 126 -20.57 -4.50 -3.55
CA LYS A 126 -21.32 -4.95 -4.73
C LYS A 126 -21.47 -6.46 -4.75
N ASP A 127 -20.40 -7.19 -4.48
CA ASP A 127 -20.45 -8.66 -4.43
C ASP A 127 -21.33 -9.16 -3.28
N SER A 128 -21.39 -8.43 -2.16
CA SER A 128 -22.26 -8.79 -1.02
C SER A 128 -23.74 -8.68 -1.35
N LYS A 129 -24.11 -7.78 -2.24
CA LYS A 129 -25.50 -7.59 -2.66
C LYS A 129 -25.95 -8.61 -3.71
N ASN A 130 -25.00 -9.25 -4.37
CA ASN A 130 -25.27 -10.23 -5.44
C ASN A 130 -25.20 -11.68 -4.92
N THR A 131 -24.96 -11.86 -3.65
CA THR A 131 -25.02 -13.16 -2.94
C THR A 131 -26.18 -13.20 -1.98
#